data_a8c74cae7cf9e044444c2061591f78cf
#
_entry.id   a8c74cae7cf9e044444c2061591f78cf
#
_cell.length_a   1.000
_cell.length_b   1.000
_cell.length_c   1.000
_cell.angle_alpha   90.00
_cell.angle_beta   90.00
_cell.angle_gamma   90.00
#
_symmetry.space_group_name_H-M   'P 1'
#
loop_
_entity.id
_entity.type
_entity.pdbx_description
1 polymer ?
#
loop_
_entity_poly.entity_id
_entity_poly.type
_entity_poly.pdbx_seq_one_letter_code
_entity_poly.pdbx_strand_id
1 'polypeptide(L)'
;MNDITAFSAFLKYCLGYKENMSRVIAGMNWHELYSFASKQALLGLCFEGIERLGEEYPEELKRNPIGRELLMTWMGKAQQIRRQNMKVNAVASKLFSMLREDGMRCCVLKGQGNALIYPNPYSRTPGDIDVWINASRERIMEYAQKKFELEDDIRLQHLETSLDGVPVELHFIPCSMNNPICHARLQKWFRRNADLQCSHIVGLPDEAGDIAIPTTAFNVVYQLTHLYHHFFDEGIGMRQIIDYFLVVNDFSKNVFLNNDLSNPSVSLSKGSSTAFPKPLSPQGTGDVTALRCSEPLRSKDGGASKPSPNCAGWDRLGGNGDTTSTALDVVQRELKYLGLWKFAGAVMYVLHEALGLPEENMIAPMDEKRGKLLLAEILNGGNFGRHFTKYRHFTQQGMAKKYFLKIWRNMHFVRYFPAEALSEPIFRTWHFFWRLKHRR
;
A
#
# COMPACT_ATOMS: atom_id res chain seq x y z
N MET A 1 -21.33 -12.72 -18.81
CA MET A 1 -20.37 -11.68 -18.43
C MET A 1 -19.08 -12.43 -18.11
N ASN A 2 -17.92 -12.04 -18.63
CA ASN A 2 -16.70 -12.74 -18.26
C ASN A 2 -16.47 -12.54 -16.75
N ASP A 3 -16.05 -13.59 -16.02
CA ASP A 3 -15.88 -13.56 -14.55
C ASP A 3 -15.02 -12.40 -14.07
N ILE A 4 -13.99 -12.04 -14.83
CA ILE A 4 -13.10 -10.90 -14.55
C ILE A 4 -13.87 -9.57 -14.52
N THR A 5 -14.82 -9.34 -15.43
CA THR A 5 -15.61 -8.11 -15.48
C THR A 5 -16.57 -8.03 -14.28
N ALA A 6 -17.16 -9.15 -13.86
CA ALA A 6 -18.02 -9.20 -12.69
C ALA A 6 -17.23 -8.95 -11.40
N PHE A 7 -16.05 -9.54 -11.28
CA PHE A 7 -15.15 -9.33 -10.12
C PHE A 7 -14.62 -7.89 -10.06
N SER A 8 -14.29 -7.27 -11.21
CA SER A 8 -13.90 -5.86 -11.27
C SER A 8 -15.05 -4.95 -10.79
N ALA A 9 -16.27 -5.14 -11.28
CA ALA A 9 -17.44 -4.38 -10.82
C ALA A 9 -17.69 -4.55 -9.31
N PHE A 10 -17.57 -5.79 -8.82
CA PHE A 10 -17.70 -6.05 -7.39
C PHE A 10 -16.59 -5.40 -6.56
N LEU A 11 -15.33 -5.41 -7.02
CA LEU A 11 -14.23 -4.73 -6.33
C LEU A 11 -14.43 -3.22 -6.29
N LYS A 12 -14.88 -2.60 -7.39
CA LYS A 12 -15.26 -1.18 -7.42
C LYS A 12 -16.34 -0.88 -6.38
N TYR A 13 -17.36 -1.71 -6.32
CA TYR A 13 -18.40 -1.60 -5.30
C TYR A 13 -17.82 -1.72 -3.88
N CYS A 14 -16.96 -2.70 -3.59
CA CYS A 14 -16.29 -2.83 -2.30
C CYS A 14 -15.49 -1.58 -1.91
N LEU A 15 -14.92 -0.88 -2.89
CA LEU A 15 -14.17 0.37 -2.70
C LEU A 15 -15.06 1.63 -2.60
N GLY A 16 -16.38 1.48 -2.60
CA GLY A 16 -17.34 2.57 -2.39
C GLY A 16 -17.82 3.26 -3.66
N TYR A 17 -17.50 2.74 -4.85
CA TYR A 17 -18.07 3.28 -6.09
C TYR A 17 -19.55 2.89 -6.23
N LYS A 18 -20.31 3.81 -6.82
CA LYS A 18 -21.73 3.54 -7.14
C LYS A 18 -21.80 2.67 -8.39
N GLU A 19 -21.95 1.37 -8.19
CA GLU A 19 -22.13 0.39 -9.24
C GLU A 19 -23.53 -0.23 -9.14
N ASN A 20 -24.20 -0.46 -10.27
CA ASN A 20 -25.46 -1.20 -10.26
C ASN A 20 -25.16 -2.71 -10.13
N MET A 21 -25.34 -3.25 -8.93
CA MET A 21 -24.99 -4.62 -8.61
C MET A 21 -26.03 -5.66 -9.02
N SER A 22 -27.27 -5.28 -9.41
CA SER A 22 -28.35 -6.24 -9.70
C SER A 22 -27.97 -7.29 -10.76
N ARG A 23 -27.33 -6.86 -11.87
CA ARG A 23 -26.86 -7.79 -12.91
C ARG A 23 -25.62 -8.58 -12.49
N VAL A 24 -24.75 -7.97 -11.70
CA VAL A 24 -23.52 -8.59 -11.20
C VAL A 24 -23.89 -9.71 -10.24
N ILE A 25 -24.79 -9.46 -9.28
CA ILE A 25 -25.29 -10.46 -8.33
C ILE A 25 -25.94 -11.61 -9.07
N ALA A 26 -26.82 -11.33 -10.03
CA ALA A 26 -27.57 -12.38 -10.78
C ALA A 26 -26.64 -13.37 -11.51
N GLY A 27 -25.46 -12.94 -11.95
CA GLY A 27 -24.48 -13.78 -12.64
C GLY A 27 -23.27 -14.20 -11.79
N MET A 28 -23.24 -13.86 -10.49
CA MET A 28 -22.09 -14.12 -9.64
C MET A 28 -21.98 -15.59 -9.22
N ASN A 29 -20.82 -16.19 -9.44
CA ASN A 29 -20.44 -17.43 -8.81
C ASN A 29 -19.69 -17.12 -7.51
N TRP A 30 -20.38 -17.28 -6.38
CA TRP A 30 -19.84 -16.94 -5.06
C TRP A 30 -18.61 -17.78 -4.64
N HIS A 31 -18.53 -19.04 -5.07
CA HIS A 31 -17.36 -19.88 -4.81
C HIS A 31 -16.13 -19.43 -5.60
N GLU A 32 -16.31 -19.01 -6.84
CA GLU A 32 -15.22 -18.44 -7.64
C GLU A 32 -14.77 -17.09 -7.10
N LEU A 33 -15.70 -16.23 -6.70
CA LEU A 33 -15.37 -14.96 -6.04
C LEU A 33 -14.60 -15.19 -4.74
N TYR A 34 -15.02 -16.15 -3.89
CA TYR A 34 -14.28 -16.51 -2.68
C TYR A 34 -12.86 -17.01 -3.00
N SER A 35 -12.73 -17.91 -3.99
CA SER A 35 -11.44 -18.43 -4.44
C SER A 35 -10.52 -17.31 -4.96
N PHE A 36 -11.08 -16.39 -5.76
CA PHE A 36 -10.36 -15.21 -6.25
C PHE A 36 -9.93 -14.32 -5.08
N ALA A 37 -10.84 -13.94 -4.19
CA ALA A 37 -10.57 -13.10 -3.03
C ALA A 37 -9.50 -13.72 -2.11
N SER A 38 -9.55 -15.03 -1.92
CA SER A 38 -8.54 -15.77 -1.15
C SER A 38 -7.15 -15.72 -1.80
N LYS A 39 -7.06 -16.00 -3.10
CA LYS A 39 -5.79 -15.96 -3.86
C LYS A 39 -5.18 -14.57 -3.92
N GLN A 40 -6.01 -13.53 -3.91
CA GLN A 40 -5.60 -12.13 -4.02
C GLN A 40 -5.47 -11.43 -2.65
N ALA A 41 -5.69 -12.14 -1.53
CA ALA A 41 -5.69 -11.61 -0.17
C ALA A 41 -6.71 -10.46 0.06
N LEU A 42 -7.93 -10.64 -0.47
CA LEU A 42 -9.02 -9.66 -0.45
C LEU A 42 -10.23 -10.13 0.38
N LEU A 43 -10.14 -11.22 1.13
CA LEU A 43 -11.28 -11.82 1.81
C LEU A 43 -12.01 -10.83 2.73
N GLY A 44 -11.29 -10.00 3.49
CA GLY A 44 -11.90 -9.02 4.38
C GLY A 44 -12.65 -7.93 3.61
N LEU A 45 -12.00 -7.31 2.61
CA LEU A 45 -12.60 -6.27 1.78
C LEU A 45 -13.84 -6.77 1.04
N CYS A 46 -13.75 -7.96 0.43
CA CYS A 46 -14.88 -8.55 -0.30
C CYS A 46 -16.03 -8.94 0.65
N PHE A 47 -15.74 -9.37 1.88
CA PHE A 47 -16.78 -9.71 2.84
C PHE A 47 -17.60 -8.47 3.25
N GLU A 48 -16.96 -7.33 3.48
CA GLU A 48 -17.68 -6.06 3.71
C GLU A 48 -18.55 -5.65 2.53
N GLY A 49 -18.07 -5.88 1.29
CA GLY A 49 -18.90 -5.72 0.11
C GLY A 49 -20.14 -6.61 0.14
N ILE A 50 -20.01 -7.87 0.60
CA ILE A 50 -21.14 -8.81 0.73
C ILE A 50 -22.12 -8.33 1.83
N GLU A 51 -21.66 -7.87 2.98
CA GLU A 51 -22.50 -7.33 4.04
C GLU A 51 -23.32 -6.14 3.52
N ARG A 52 -22.68 -5.21 2.81
CA ARG A 52 -23.35 -4.07 2.18
C ARG A 52 -24.34 -4.49 1.08
N LEU A 53 -24.04 -5.54 0.29
CA LEU A 53 -25.03 -6.10 -0.66
C LEU A 53 -26.26 -6.63 0.06
N GLY A 54 -26.10 -7.21 1.25
CA GLY A 54 -27.21 -7.68 2.09
C GLY A 54 -28.18 -6.56 2.49
N GLU A 55 -27.66 -5.35 2.66
CA GLU A 55 -28.44 -4.17 3.02
C GLU A 55 -29.04 -3.49 1.78
N GLU A 56 -28.25 -3.30 0.71
CA GLU A 56 -28.64 -2.52 -0.46
C GLU A 56 -29.39 -3.35 -1.54
N TYR A 57 -29.13 -4.66 -1.63
CA TYR A 57 -29.67 -5.56 -2.68
C TYR A 57 -30.24 -6.89 -2.10
N PRO A 58 -31.11 -6.85 -1.06
CA PRO A 58 -31.59 -8.07 -0.41
C PRO A 58 -32.41 -8.98 -1.33
N GLU A 59 -33.18 -8.41 -2.27
CA GLU A 59 -34.01 -9.20 -3.16
C GLU A 59 -33.20 -9.91 -4.27
N GLU A 60 -32.12 -9.29 -4.74
CA GLU A 60 -31.19 -9.90 -5.69
C GLU A 60 -30.44 -11.04 -5.03
N LEU A 61 -29.99 -10.87 -3.79
CA LEU A 61 -29.32 -11.92 -3.01
C LEU A 61 -30.25 -13.09 -2.68
N LYS A 62 -31.56 -12.86 -2.49
CA LYS A 62 -32.51 -13.97 -2.35
C LYS A 62 -32.64 -14.80 -3.63
N ARG A 63 -32.46 -14.18 -4.81
CA ARG A 63 -32.52 -14.89 -6.12
C ARG A 63 -31.23 -15.66 -6.42
N ASN A 64 -30.10 -15.15 -6.01
CA ASN A 64 -28.78 -15.82 -6.09
C ASN A 64 -28.09 -15.83 -4.73
N PRO A 65 -28.52 -16.69 -3.77
CA PRO A 65 -28.02 -16.66 -2.40
C PRO A 65 -26.63 -17.23 -2.30
N ILE A 66 -25.84 -16.64 -1.39
CA ILE A 66 -24.58 -17.23 -0.93
C ILE A 66 -24.91 -18.44 -0.05
N GLY A 67 -24.39 -19.61 -0.39
CA GLY A 67 -24.59 -20.82 0.41
C GLY A 67 -24.18 -20.59 1.88
N ARG A 68 -24.99 -21.09 2.82
CA ARG A 68 -24.79 -20.85 4.26
C ARG A 68 -23.40 -21.23 4.74
N GLU A 69 -22.87 -22.37 4.31
CA GLU A 69 -21.53 -22.84 4.68
C GLU A 69 -20.43 -21.89 4.18
N LEU A 70 -20.52 -21.44 2.94
CA LEU A 70 -19.58 -20.49 2.35
C LEU A 70 -19.64 -19.15 3.08
N LEU A 71 -20.84 -18.64 3.36
CA LEU A 71 -21.04 -17.38 4.08
C LEU A 71 -20.42 -17.42 5.49
N MET A 72 -20.67 -18.49 6.24
CA MET A 72 -20.12 -18.68 7.59
C MET A 72 -18.57 -18.80 7.55
N THR A 73 -18.05 -19.54 6.57
CA THR A 73 -16.59 -19.66 6.36
C THR A 73 -15.97 -18.31 6.06
N TRP A 74 -16.59 -17.52 5.19
CA TRP A 74 -16.08 -16.20 4.81
C TRP A 74 -16.14 -15.22 5.97
N MET A 75 -17.26 -15.17 6.67
CA MET A 75 -17.43 -14.37 7.90
C MET A 75 -16.35 -14.70 8.95
N GLY A 76 -16.09 -15.99 9.19
CA GLY A 76 -15.03 -16.43 10.11
C GLY A 76 -13.65 -15.92 9.70
N LYS A 77 -13.33 -15.92 8.39
CA LYS A 77 -12.08 -15.37 7.85
C LYS A 77 -12.01 -13.86 7.97
N ALA A 78 -13.08 -13.13 7.69
CA ALA A 78 -13.14 -11.68 7.85
C ALA A 78 -12.93 -11.27 9.31
N GLN A 79 -13.57 -11.96 10.25
CA GLN A 79 -13.36 -11.74 11.67
C GLN A 79 -11.94 -12.07 12.15
N GLN A 80 -11.32 -13.09 11.57
CA GLN A 80 -9.89 -13.39 11.82
C GLN A 80 -9.00 -12.24 11.34
N ILE A 81 -9.24 -11.71 10.12
CA ILE A 81 -8.52 -10.57 9.55
C ILE A 81 -8.66 -9.34 10.45
N ARG A 82 -9.89 -9.02 10.90
CA ARG A 82 -10.15 -7.90 11.81
C ARG A 82 -9.34 -8.04 13.11
N ARG A 83 -9.41 -9.18 13.80
CA ARG A 83 -8.66 -9.42 15.04
C ARG A 83 -7.15 -9.31 14.83
N GLN A 84 -6.66 -9.79 13.69
CA GLN A 84 -5.24 -9.68 13.36
C GLN A 84 -4.83 -8.22 13.13
N ASN A 85 -5.64 -7.39 12.47
CA ASN A 85 -5.39 -5.95 12.32
C ASN A 85 -5.31 -5.24 13.68
N MET A 86 -6.23 -5.52 14.59
CA MET A 86 -6.20 -4.96 15.96
C MET A 86 -4.88 -5.29 16.66
N LYS A 87 -4.43 -6.56 16.57
CA LYS A 87 -3.15 -6.99 17.13
C LYS A 87 -1.97 -6.27 16.47
N VAL A 88 -1.96 -6.18 15.13
CA VAL A 88 -0.87 -5.54 14.38
C VAL A 88 -0.82 -4.03 14.66
N ASN A 89 -1.97 -3.36 14.83
CA ASN A 89 -2.03 -1.95 15.24
C ASN A 89 -1.35 -1.73 16.60
N ALA A 90 -1.73 -2.52 17.60
CA ALA A 90 -1.14 -2.41 18.94
C ALA A 90 0.36 -2.66 18.95
N VAL A 91 0.83 -3.68 18.19
CA VAL A 91 2.26 -4.00 18.09
C VAL A 91 3.02 -2.93 17.29
N ALA A 92 2.45 -2.37 16.24
CA ALA A 92 3.07 -1.30 15.45
C ALA A 92 3.27 -0.03 16.30
N SER A 93 2.27 0.36 17.08
CA SER A 93 2.37 1.50 18.00
C SER A 93 3.39 1.25 19.12
N LYS A 94 3.37 0.05 19.73
CA LYS A 94 4.38 -0.35 20.73
C LYS A 94 5.79 -0.27 20.17
N LEU A 95 6.03 -0.84 18.97
CA LEU A 95 7.33 -0.80 18.30
C LEU A 95 7.78 0.63 18.00
N PHE A 96 6.87 1.45 17.50
CA PHE A 96 7.13 2.86 17.21
C PHE A 96 7.55 3.64 18.46
N SER A 97 6.84 3.44 19.58
CA SER A 97 7.14 4.06 20.87
C SER A 97 8.51 3.61 21.40
N MET A 98 8.79 2.29 21.40
CA MET A 98 10.08 1.73 21.80
C MET A 98 11.25 2.34 21.01
N LEU A 99 11.11 2.40 19.68
CA LEU A 99 12.15 2.98 18.82
C LEU A 99 12.39 4.46 19.12
N ARG A 100 11.32 5.23 19.32
CA ARG A 100 11.40 6.67 19.66
C ARG A 100 12.06 6.93 21.02
N GLU A 101 11.66 6.18 22.04
CA GLU A 101 12.22 6.27 23.39
C GLU A 101 13.74 5.98 23.40
N ASP A 102 14.17 5.03 22.56
CA ASP A 102 15.59 4.68 22.38
C ASP A 102 16.33 5.62 21.37
N GLY A 103 15.69 6.74 20.97
CA GLY A 103 16.27 7.75 20.09
C GLY A 103 16.44 7.31 18.63
N MET A 104 15.67 6.32 18.19
CA MET A 104 15.65 5.82 16.80
C MET A 104 14.46 6.45 16.05
N ARG A 105 14.76 7.33 15.09
CA ARG A 105 13.72 7.92 14.22
C ARG A 105 13.28 6.90 13.20
N CYS A 106 12.00 6.65 13.10
CA CYS A 106 11.47 5.61 12.23
C CYS A 106 10.14 5.99 11.58
N CYS A 107 9.78 5.26 10.53
CA CYS A 107 8.54 5.40 9.79
C CYS A 107 8.00 4.00 9.45
N VAL A 108 6.74 3.72 9.78
CA VAL A 108 6.05 2.48 9.40
C VAL A 108 5.65 2.60 7.94
N LEU A 109 6.19 1.72 7.12
CA LEU A 109 5.94 1.69 5.68
C LEU A 109 4.72 0.82 5.37
N LYS A 110 3.92 1.18 4.37
CA LYS A 110 2.79 0.35 3.91
C LYS A 110 1.81 -0.08 5.03
N GLY A 111 1.43 -1.35 5.06
CA GLY A 111 0.71 -2.06 6.14
C GLY A 111 -0.40 -1.24 6.77
N GLN A 112 -0.22 -0.90 8.03
CA GLN A 112 -1.21 -0.22 8.84
C GLN A 112 -1.43 1.24 8.40
N GLY A 113 -0.40 1.91 7.87
CA GLY A 113 -0.56 3.24 7.26
C GLY A 113 -1.49 3.23 6.05
N ASN A 114 -1.38 2.21 5.17
CA ASN A 114 -2.29 2.05 4.04
C ASN A 114 -3.70 1.63 4.48
N ALA A 115 -3.81 0.86 5.56
CA ALA A 115 -5.12 0.45 6.07
C ALA A 115 -6.00 1.65 6.43
N LEU A 116 -5.42 2.78 6.87
CA LEU A 116 -6.15 4.00 7.25
C LEU A 116 -6.95 4.63 6.10
N ILE A 117 -6.56 4.38 4.85
CA ILE A 117 -7.25 4.91 3.65
C ILE A 117 -8.23 3.91 3.02
N TYR A 118 -8.42 2.73 3.63
CA TYR A 118 -9.49 1.80 3.25
C TYR A 118 -10.84 2.29 3.79
N PRO A 119 -11.97 1.94 3.13
CA PRO A 119 -13.30 2.22 3.65
C PRO A 119 -13.48 1.73 5.09
N ASN A 120 -12.97 0.53 5.38
CA ASN A 120 -12.79 0.01 6.73
C ASN A 120 -11.33 -0.45 6.92
N PRO A 121 -10.56 0.17 7.81
CA PRO A 121 -9.16 -0.18 8.06
C PRO A 121 -8.93 -1.65 8.44
N TYR A 122 -9.93 -2.28 9.05
CA TYR A 122 -9.84 -3.66 9.52
C TYR A 122 -10.13 -4.71 8.43
N SER A 123 -10.59 -4.29 7.24
CA SER A 123 -10.89 -5.20 6.12
C SER A 123 -9.67 -5.53 5.26
N ARG A 124 -8.62 -4.72 5.34
CA ARG A 124 -7.37 -5.00 4.66
C ARG A 124 -6.67 -6.21 5.26
N THR A 125 -6.31 -7.21 4.45
CA THR A 125 -5.53 -8.36 4.95
C THR A 125 -4.15 -7.89 5.43
N PRO A 126 -3.83 -7.98 6.74
CA PRO A 126 -2.56 -7.54 7.28
C PRO A 126 -1.43 -8.51 6.92
N GLY A 127 -0.20 -8.03 7.00
CA GLY A 127 1.03 -8.81 6.86
C GLY A 127 1.95 -8.52 8.05
N ASP A 128 3.23 -8.43 7.74
CA ASP A 128 4.32 -7.96 8.58
C ASP A 128 4.26 -6.44 8.85
N ILE A 129 5.06 -5.99 9.81
CA ILE A 129 5.26 -4.57 10.09
C ILE A 129 6.61 -4.19 9.49
N ASP A 130 6.58 -3.43 8.40
CA ASP A 130 7.76 -2.84 7.77
C ASP A 130 8.10 -1.51 8.47
N VAL A 131 9.25 -1.41 9.12
CA VAL A 131 9.69 -0.17 9.79
C VAL A 131 11.01 0.30 9.19
N TRP A 132 10.98 1.44 8.53
CA TRP A 132 12.19 2.13 8.08
C TRP A 132 12.78 2.96 9.21
N ILE A 133 14.04 2.66 9.57
CA ILE A 133 14.76 3.36 10.61
C ILE A 133 15.80 4.30 9.98
N ASN A 134 15.67 5.60 10.27
CA ASN A 134 16.60 6.62 9.78
C ASN A 134 17.87 6.64 10.63
N ALA A 135 18.70 5.60 10.48
CA ALA A 135 20.00 5.46 11.12
C ALA A 135 20.96 4.66 10.22
N SER A 136 22.25 4.60 10.59
CA SER A 136 23.19 3.75 9.87
C SER A 136 22.88 2.27 10.10
N ARG A 137 23.26 1.43 9.13
CA ARG A 137 23.06 -0.02 9.21
C ARG A 137 23.65 -0.61 10.48
N GLU A 138 24.86 -0.17 10.84
CA GLU A 138 25.60 -0.65 12.02
C GLU A 138 24.81 -0.34 13.29
N ARG A 139 24.30 0.88 13.44
CA ARG A 139 23.50 1.29 14.59
C ARG A 139 22.18 0.51 14.69
N ILE A 140 21.52 0.25 13.56
CA ILE A 140 20.29 -0.57 13.53
C ILE A 140 20.60 -2.01 13.95
N MET A 141 21.71 -2.58 13.45
CA MET A 141 22.11 -3.93 13.81
C MET A 141 22.46 -4.07 15.30
N GLU A 142 23.24 -3.14 15.85
CA GLU A 142 23.57 -3.11 17.28
C GLU A 142 22.31 -3.01 18.15
N TYR A 143 21.38 -2.14 17.74
CA TYR A 143 20.10 -1.99 18.44
C TYR A 143 19.29 -3.27 18.39
N ALA A 144 19.13 -3.83 17.19
CA ALA A 144 18.32 -5.02 16.97
C ALA A 144 18.88 -6.24 17.74
N GLN A 145 20.20 -6.42 17.79
CA GLN A 145 20.86 -7.49 18.56
C GLN A 145 20.61 -7.38 20.08
N LYS A 146 20.41 -6.18 20.60
CA LYS A 146 20.15 -5.96 22.03
C LYS A 146 18.67 -6.13 22.41
N LYS A 147 17.75 -5.87 21.47
CA LYS A 147 16.33 -5.75 21.78
C LYS A 147 15.47 -6.88 21.22
N PHE A 148 15.95 -7.61 20.20
CA PHE A 148 15.15 -8.61 19.48
C PHE A 148 15.92 -9.90 19.29
N GLU A 149 15.19 -11.00 19.19
CA GLU A 149 15.70 -12.25 18.62
C GLU A 149 15.75 -12.10 17.10
N LEU A 150 16.94 -12.22 16.52
CA LEU A 150 17.15 -12.05 15.09
C LEU A 150 17.22 -13.40 14.40
N GLU A 151 16.64 -13.48 13.21
CA GLU A 151 16.87 -14.62 12.32
C GLU A 151 18.29 -14.58 11.74
N ASP A 152 18.85 -15.77 11.41
CA ASP A 152 20.23 -15.89 10.90
C ASP A 152 20.40 -15.30 9.49
N ASP A 153 19.31 -15.00 8.77
CA ASP A 153 19.33 -14.50 7.41
C ASP A 153 19.30 -12.95 7.36
N ILE A 154 20.49 -12.35 7.29
CA ILE A 154 20.61 -10.90 7.09
C ILE A 154 20.37 -10.56 5.63
N ARG A 155 19.27 -9.82 5.36
CA ARG A 155 18.99 -9.33 4.03
C ARG A 155 19.63 -7.96 3.77
N LEU A 156 19.74 -7.60 2.49
CA LEU A 156 20.31 -6.31 2.09
C LEU A 156 19.48 -5.13 2.60
N GLN A 157 18.17 -5.27 2.59
CA GLN A 157 17.24 -4.16 2.85
C GLN A 157 16.80 -4.09 4.31
N HIS A 158 16.65 -5.22 5.01
CA HIS A 158 16.07 -5.31 6.35
C HIS A 158 16.65 -6.46 7.17
N LEU A 159 16.33 -6.44 8.45
CA LEU A 159 16.43 -7.56 9.39
C LEU A 159 15.03 -8.11 9.66
N GLU A 160 14.90 -9.43 9.70
CA GLU A 160 13.67 -10.10 10.11
C GLU A 160 13.70 -10.38 11.61
N THR A 161 12.60 -10.09 12.28
CA THR A 161 12.39 -10.36 13.72
C THR A 161 10.89 -10.49 14.00
N SER A 162 10.51 -10.62 15.26
CA SER A 162 9.11 -10.59 15.69
C SER A 162 8.95 -9.81 16.99
N LEU A 163 7.79 -9.20 17.18
CA LEU A 163 7.39 -8.57 18.43
C LEU A 163 5.97 -9.04 18.79
N ASP A 164 5.81 -9.60 19.98
CA ASP A 164 4.53 -10.15 20.47
C ASP A 164 3.87 -11.14 19.46
N GLY A 165 4.69 -11.91 18.73
CA GLY A 165 4.24 -12.87 17.72
C GLY A 165 3.68 -12.22 16.44
N VAL A 166 4.05 -10.98 16.15
CA VAL A 166 3.83 -10.30 14.86
C VAL A 166 5.19 -10.19 14.16
N PRO A 167 5.31 -10.63 12.89
CA PRO A 167 6.55 -10.46 12.12
C PRO A 167 6.86 -8.98 11.91
N VAL A 168 8.13 -8.62 12.05
CA VAL A 168 8.65 -7.26 11.90
C VAL A 168 9.87 -7.26 10.98
N GLU A 169 9.91 -6.37 10.01
CA GLU A 169 11.07 -6.08 9.18
C GLU A 169 11.65 -4.71 9.55
N LEU A 170 12.87 -4.70 10.11
CA LEU A 170 13.60 -3.48 10.43
C LEU A 170 14.43 -3.07 9.21
N HIS A 171 13.96 -2.08 8.46
CA HIS A 171 14.53 -1.66 7.20
C HIS A 171 15.69 -0.67 7.38
N PHE A 172 16.86 -1.00 6.81
CA PHE A 172 17.97 -0.08 6.60
C PHE A 172 17.69 0.90 5.47
N ILE A 173 17.02 0.40 4.45
CA ILE A 173 16.57 1.14 3.26
C ILE A 173 15.12 0.71 2.91
N PRO A 174 14.24 1.65 2.56
CA PRO A 174 12.82 1.31 2.29
C PRO A 174 12.61 0.34 1.13
N CYS A 175 13.42 0.44 0.08
CA CYS A 175 13.33 -0.40 -1.11
C CYS A 175 14.62 -0.38 -1.92
N SER A 176 14.83 -1.37 -2.79
CA SER A 176 15.93 -1.42 -3.75
C SER A 176 15.43 -1.58 -5.19
N MET A 177 16.30 -1.28 -6.16
CA MET A 177 16.10 -1.54 -7.58
C MET A 177 17.29 -2.35 -8.11
N ASN A 178 17.07 -3.19 -9.13
CA ASN A 178 18.13 -4.00 -9.74
C ASN A 178 19.08 -3.15 -10.58
N ASN A 179 18.55 -2.11 -11.24
CA ASN A 179 19.39 -1.17 -12.00
C ASN A 179 20.24 -0.30 -11.04
N PRO A 180 21.59 -0.35 -11.09
CA PRO A 180 22.43 0.31 -10.12
C PRO A 180 22.33 1.84 -10.15
N ILE A 181 22.09 2.43 -11.31
CA ILE A 181 21.93 3.88 -11.46
C ILE A 181 20.61 4.33 -10.81
N CYS A 182 19.52 3.66 -11.13
CA CYS A 182 18.21 3.93 -10.53
C CYS A 182 18.22 3.66 -9.04
N HIS A 183 18.90 2.59 -8.59
CA HIS A 183 19.10 2.30 -7.17
C HIS A 183 19.82 3.43 -6.43
N ALA A 184 20.95 3.91 -6.97
CA ALA A 184 21.69 5.01 -6.34
C ALA A 184 20.84 6.30 -6.24
N ARG A 185 20.08 6.63 -7.29
CA ARG A 185 19.13 7.75 -7.28
C ARG A 185 18.05 7.58 -6.23
N LEU A 186 17.48 6.37 -6.14
CA LEU A 186 16.44 6.01 -5.17
C LEU A 186 16.95 6.15 -3.73
N GLN A 187 18.16 5.63 -3.42
CA GLN A 187 18.74 5.77 -2.09
C GLN A 187 19.02 7.24 -1.72
N LYS A 188 19.44 8.07 -2.69
CA LYS A 188 19.59 9.52 -2.48
C LYS A 188 18.23 10.18 -2.20
N TRP A 189 17.20 9.77 -2.92
CA TRP A 189 15.83 10.26 -2.73
C TRP A 189 15.29 9.88 -1.35
N PHE A 190 15.46 8.65 -0.88
CA PHE A 190 15.07 8.23 0.46
C PHE A 190 15.76 9.05 1.54
N ARG A 191 17.08 9.17 1.51
CA ARG A 191 17.84 9.95 2.52
C ARG A 191 17.38 11.41 2.60
N ARG A 192 17.09 12.03 1.47
CA ARG A 192 16.61 13.42 1.40
C ARG A 192 15.25 13.60 2.07
N ASN A 193 14.40 12.60 2.05
CA ASN A 193 13.04 12.65 2.55
C ASN A 193 12.85 12.04 3.95
N ALA A 194 13.85 11.35 4.49
CA ALA A 194 13.73 10.54 5.70
C ALA A 194 13.17 11.30 6.91
N ASP A 195 13.67 12.49 7.17
CA ASP A 195 13.29 13.28 8.33
C ASP A 195 11.82 13.66 8.33
N LEU A 196 11.29 14.04 7.16
CA LEU A 196 9.88 14.37 7.00
C LEU A 196 9.00 13.14 7.23
N GLN A 197 9.37 11.99 6.67
CA GLN A 197 8.56 10.78 6.81
C GLN A 197 8.55 10.27 8.26
N CYS A 198 9.69 10.31 8.96
CA CYS A 198 9.77 9.93 10.37
C CYS A 198 9.06 10.90 11.34
N SER A 199 8.67 12.08 10.88
CA SER A 199 7.93 13.07 11.69
C SER A 199 6.44 13.19 11.35
N HIS A 200 5.96 12.49 10.32
CA HIS A 200 4.55 12.50 9.91
C HIS A 200 3.77 11.46 10.73
N ILE A 201 3.30 11.87 11.93
CA ILE A 201 2.64 11.03 12.91
C ILE A 201 1.13 11.03 12.70
N VAL A 202 0.52 9.86 12.79
CA VAL A 202 -0.94 9.63 12.71
C VAL A 202 -1.40 8.69 13.82
N GLY A 203 -2.64 8.88 14.28
CA GLY A 203 -3.29 7.99 15.23
C GLY A 203 -3.85 6.73 14.54
N LEU A 204 -3.71 5.59 15.16
CA LEU A 204 -4.33 4.33 14.75
C LEU A 204 -5.77 4.24 15.27
N PRO A 205 -6.66 3.46 14.59
CA PRO A 205 -8.04 3.28 15.04
C PRO A 205 -8.15 2.65 16.44
N ASP A 206 -9.30 2.89 17.09
CA ASP A 206 -9.64 2.34 18.41
C ASP A 206 -8.58 2.68 19.48
N GLU A 207 -8.00 3.90 19.39
CA GLU A 207 -6.99 4.39 20.35
C GLU A 207 -5.77 3.44 20.51
N ALA A 208 -5.45 2.66 19.47
CA ALA A 208 -4.33 1.72 19.50
C ALA A 208 -2.95 2.42 19.60
N GLY A 209 -2.92 3.76 19.59
CA GLY A 209 -1.74 4.62 19.70
C GLY A 209 -1.29 5.19 18.35
N ASP A 210 -0.09 5.76 18.33
CA ASP A 210 0.42 6.51 17.19
C ASP A 210 1.51 5.76 16.44
N ILE A 211 1.66 6.06 15.15
CA ILE A 211 2.77 5.66 14.29
C ILE A 211 3.17 6.81 13.35
N ALA A 212 4.45 6.88 12.95
CA ALA A 212 4.82 7.70 11.80
C ALA A 212 4.62 6.91 10.50
N ILE A 213 4.04 7.55 9.50
CA ILE A 213 3.80 6.96 8.17
C ILE A 213 4.32 7.88 7.06
N PRO A 214 4.54 7.38 5.84
CA PRO A 214 4.86 8.19 4.69
C PRO A 214 3.80 9.27 4.42
N THR A 215 4.23 10.49 4.06
CA THR A 215 3.34 11.50 3.50
C THR A 215 2.76 11.01 2.18
N THR A 216 1.56 11.45 1.80
CA THR A 216 0.83 10.94 0.63
C THR A 216 1.66 11.01 -0.66
N ALA A 217 2.30 12.14 -0.94
CA ALA A 217 3.12 12.30 -2.14
C ALA A 217 4.39 11.42 -2.14
N PHE A 218 5.05 11.24 -0.98
CA PHE A 218 6.15 10.28 -0.86
C PHE A 218 5.63 8.85 -1.07
N ASN A 219 4.47 8.52 -0.51
CA ASN A 219 3.88 7.19 -0.57
C ASN A 219 3.55 6.75 -2.00
N VAL A 220 3.07 7.68 -2.85
CA VAL A 220 2.84 7.44 -4.28
C VAL A 220 4.12 6.95 -4.97
N VAL A 221 5.25 7.60 -4.77
CA VAL A 221 6.53 7.23 -5.38
C VAL A 221 7.11 5.96 -4.75
N TYR A 222 7.08 5.89 -3.43
CA TYR A 222 7.61 4.74 -2.67
C TYR A 222 6.88 3.45 -3.01
N GLN A 223 5.55 3.43 -2.96
CA GLN A 223 4.80 2.20 -3.23
C GLN A 223 4.88 1.75 -4.68
N LEU A 224 4.96 2.69 -5.63
CA LEU A 224 5.23 2.33 -7.02
C LEU A 224 6.59 1.66 -7.18
N THR A 225 7.62 2.17 -6.48
CA THR A 225 8.96 1.54 -6.47
C THR A 225 8.89 0.14 -5.86
N HIS A 226 8.14 -0.02 -4.79
CA HIS A 226 7.95 -1.30 -4.12
C HIS A 226 7.18 -2.31 -4.99
N LEU A 227 6.12 -1.88 -5.69
CA LEU A 227 5.43 -2.70 -6.70
C LEU A 227 6.38 -3.13 -7.81
N TYR A 228 7.23 -2.22 -8.28
CA TYR A 228 8.21 -2.50 -9.32
C TYR A 228 9.24 -3.54 -8.87
N HIS A 229 9.75 -3.41 -7.65
CA HIS A 229 10.66 -4.39 -7.06
C HIS A 229 10.03 -5.78 -6.98
N HIS A 230 8.82 -5.90 -6.40
CA HIS A 230 8.12 -7.18 -6.30
C HIS A 230 7.71 -7.76 -7.65
N PHE A 231 7.35 -6.93 -8.63
CA PHE A 231 7.02 -7.40 -9.96
C PHE A 231 8.18 -8.21 -10.58
N PHE A 232 9.42 -7.79 -10.37
CA PHE A 232 10.60 -8.51 -10.87
C PHE A 232 11.05 -9.64 -9.94
N ASP A 233 10.81 -9.56 -8.64
CA ASP A 233 11.29 -10.60 -7.71
C ASP A 233 10.30 -11.75 -7.53
N GLU A 234 9.06 -11.48 -7.17
CA GLU A 234 8.08 -12.50 -6.77
C GLU A 234 6.81 -12.47 -7.61
N GLY A 235 6.40 -11.31 -8.04
CA GLY A 235 5.11 -10.96 -8.61
C GLY A 235 4.29 -10.11 -7.63
N ILE A 236 3.26 -9.47 -8.16
CA ILE A 236 2.33 -8.63 -7.39
C ILE A 236 0.92 -9.15 -7.52
N GLY A 237 0.08 -8.91 -6.51
CA GLY A 237 -1.32 -9.31 -6.50
C GLY A 237 -2.27 -8.12 -6.42
N MET A 238 -3.56 -8.42 -6.51
CA MET A 238 -4.60 -7.39 -6.52
C MET A 238 -4.65 -6.60 -5.21
N ARG A 239 -4.28 -7.18 -4.06
CA ARG A 239 -4.21 -6.44 -2.81
C ARG A 239 -3.22 -5.27 -2.89
N GLN A 240 -2.03 -5.49 -3.44
CA GLN A 240 -1.04 -4.41 -3.60
C GLN A 240 -1.50 -3.35 -4.61
N ILE A 241 -2.25 -3.77 -5.62
CA ILE A 241 -2.87 -2.85 -6.60
C ILE A 241 -3.97 -2.01 -5.94
N ILE A 242 -4.80 -2.59 -5.08
CA ILE A 242 -5.81 -1.85 -4.32
C ILE A 242 -5.16 -0.90 -3.31
N ASP A 243 -4.12 -1.33 -2.57
CA ASP A 243 -3.34 -0.44 -1.73
C ASP A 243 -2.87 0.80 -2.52
N TYR A 244 -2.32 0.58 -3.71
CA TYR A 244 -1.80 1.66 -4.55
C TYR A 244 -2.90 2.53 -5.16
N PHE A 245 -4.03 1.94 -5.56
CA PHE A 245 -5.21 2.65 -6.02
C PHE A 245 -5.71 3.66 -4.98
N LEU A 246 -5.80 3.24 -3.72
CA LEU A 246 -6.22 4.11 -2.63
C LEU A 246 -5.20 5.21 -2.35
N VAL A 247 -3.91 4.91 -2.42
CA VAL A 247 -2.84 5.92 -2.28
C VAL A 247 -2.89 6.97 -3.39
N VAL A 248 -3.11 6.56 -4.64
CA VAL A 248 -3.24 7.51 -5.77
C VAL A 248 -4.49 8.38 -5.61
N ASN A 249 -5.62 7.80 -5.23
CA ASN A 249 -6.84 8.56 -4.99
C ASN A 249 -6.71 9.53 -3.80
N ASP A 250 -6.06 9.13 -2.72
CA ASP A 250 -5.78 10.01 -1.57
C ASP A 250 -4.87 11.17 -1.98
N PHE A 251 -3.82 10.89 -2.76
CA PHE A 251 -2.94 11.91 -3.31
C PHE A 251 -3.72 12.92 -4.17
N SER A 252 -4.53 12.45 -5.11
CA SER A 252 -5.29 13.33 -6.01
C SER A 252 -6.26 14.22 -5.23
N LYS A 253 -6.98 13.69 -4.24
CA LYS A 253 -7.85 14.49 -3.37
C LYS A 253 -7.09 15.60 -2.64
N ASN A 254 -5.90 15.29 -2.09
CA ASN A 254 -5.08 16.26 -1.39
C ASN A 254 -4.52 17.35 -2.33
N VAL A 255 -4.20 17.01 -3.57
CA VAL A 255 -3.76 17.99 -4.60
C VAL A 255 -4.90 18.93 -4.97
N PHE A 256 -6.11 18.42 -5.20
CA PHE A 256 -7.28 19.24 -5.55
C PHE A 256 -7.67 20.19 -4.41
N LEU A 257 -7.74 19.70 -3.18
CA LEU A 257 -8.09 20.51 -2.00
C LEU A 257 -7.10 21.67 -1.78
N ASN A 258 -5.81 21.45 -2.02
CA ASN A 258 -4.79 22.50 -1.87
C ASN A 258 -4.84 23.53 -3.00
N ASN A 259 -5.20 23.14 -4.22
CA ASN A 259 -5.39 24.07 -5.34
C ASN A 259 -6.61 24.97 -5.12
N ASP A 260 -7.70 24.46 -4.55
CA ASP A 260 -8.89 25.28 -4.21
C ASP A 260 -8.60 26.31 -3.10
N LEU A 261 -7.76 25.95 -2.13
CA LEU A 261 -7.36 26.87 -1.04
C LEU A 261 -6.37 27.95 -1.50
N SER A 262 -5.63 27.73 -2.59
CA SER A 262 -4.71 28.72 -3.17
C SER A 262 -5.39 29.73 -4.10
N ASN A 263 -6.68 29.58 -4.42
CA ASN A 263 -7.45 30.43 -5.30
C ASN A 263 -8.55 31.19 -4.51
N PRO A 264 -8.31 32.42 -4.02
CA PRO A 264 -9.25 33.15 -3.15
C PRO A 264 -10.54 33.67 -3.83
N SER A 265 -10.77 33.31 -5.10
CA SER A 265 -11.91 33.83 -5.90
C SER A 265 -13.08 32.84 -6.06
N VAL A 266 -13.05 31.66 -5.46
CA VAL A 266 -14.19 30.73 -5.51
C VAL A 266 -15.00 30.80 -4.22
N SER A 267 -16.07 31.58 -4.26
CA SER A 267 -17.09 31.60 -3.22
C SER A 267 -17.74 30.20 -3.13
N LEU A 268 -17.76 29.67 -1.92
CA LEU A 268 -18.40 28.40 -1.57
C LEU A 268 -19.89 28.40 -1.99
N SER A 269 -20.20 27.90 -3.17
CA SER A 269 -21.53 27.40 -3.48
C SER A 269 -21.66 25.99 -2.88
N LYS A 270 -22.54 25.87 -1.88
CA LYS A 270 -22.93 24.60 -1.28
C LYS A 270 -23.48 23.68 -2.36
N GLY A 271 -22.76 22.61 -2.72
CA GLY A 271 -23.16 21.60 -3.69
C GLY A 271 -22.48 20.28 -3.44
N SER A 272 -23.24 19.35 -2.89
CA SER A 272 -23.09 17.88 -2.94
C SER A 272 -21.76 17.28 -2.48
N SER A 273 -21.64 17.11 -1.17
CA SER A 273 -20.73 16.17 -0.51
C SER A 273 -21.08 14.74 -0.92
N THR A 274 -20.25 14.09 -1.73
CA THR A 274 -20.20 12.61 -1.80
C THR A 274 -19.36 12.12 -0.61
N ALA A 275 -19.94 12.23 0.59
CA ALA A 275 -19.39 11.63 1.78
C ALA A 275 -19.51 10.09 1.66
N PHE A 276 -18.41 9.38 1.90
CA PHE A 276 -18.45 7.96 2.22
C PHE A 276 -19.38 7.75 3.44
N PRO A 277 -20.23 6.72 3.45
CA PRO A 277 -21.06 6.43 4.60
C PRO A 277 -20.17 6.20 5.83
N LYS A 278 -20.53 6.81 6.96
CA LYS A 278 -19.90 6.58 8.24
C LYS A 278 -20.01 5.08 8.60
N PRO A 279 -18.98 4.48 9.22
CA PRO A 279 -19.10 3.12 9.73
C PRO A 279 -20.29 3.00 10.68
N LEU A 280 -21.11 1.99 10.50
CA LEU A 280 -22.20 1.65 11.41
C LEU A 280 -21.62 1.22 12.76
N SER A 281 -21.94 1.95 13.81
CA SER A 281 -21.68 1.53 15.18
C SER A 281 -22.62 0.37 15.54
N PRO A 282 -22.15 -0.63 16.32
CA PRO A 282 -23.03 -1.67 16.84
C PRO A 282 -24.07 -1.04 17.77
N GLN A 283 -25.33 -1.36 17.57
CA GLN A 283 -26.41 -0.99 18.50
C GLN A 283 -26.18 -1.68 19.84
N GLY A 284 -25.65 -0.90 20.78
CA GLY A 284 -25.63 -1.20 22.20
C GLY A 284 -26.27 -0.04 22.90
N THR A 285 -27.40 -0.30 23.56
CA THR A 285 -28.17 0.61 24.43
C THR A 285 -27.29 1.23 25.50
N GLY A 286 -27.16 2.55 25.51
CA GLY A 286 -26.51 3.28 26.59
C GLY A 286 -26.21 4.72 26.21
N ASP A 287 -26.93 5.64 26.83
CA ASP A 287 -26.73 7.09 26.77
C ASP A 287 -25.26 7.45 26.85
N VAL A 288 -24.74 8.12 25.80
CA VAL A 288 -23.44 8.80 25.87
C VAL A 288 -23.62 10.25 25.47
N THR A 289 -23.65 11.08 26.50
CA THR A 289 -23.50 12.53 26.46
C THR A 289 -22.31 12.93 25.60
N ALA A 290 -22.56 13.89 24.72
CA ALA A 290 -21.60 14.51 23.81
C ALA A 290 -20.31 14.94 24.55
N LEU A 291 -19.20 14.31 24.28
CA LEU A 291 -17.87 14.82 24.63
C LEU A 291 -17.45 15.86 23.59
N ARG A 292 -17.48 17.11 24.01
CA ARG A 292 -16.87 18.25 23.33
C ARG A 292 -15.38 17.98 23.18
N CYS A 293 -14.85 18.20 21.98
CA CYS A 293 -13.42 18.36 21.75
C CYS A 293 -12.88 19.40 22.73
N SER A 294 -11.94 18.99 23.57
CA SER A 294 -11.19 19.89 24.43
C SER A 294 -10.25 20.75 23.58
N GLU A 295 -10.41 22.08 23.72
CA GLU A 295 -9.49 23.07 23.15
C GLU A 295 -8.07 22.87 23.72
N PRO A 296 -7.01 23.11 22.91
CA PRO A 296 -5.66 23.12 23.44
C PRO A 296 -5.44 24.35 24.34
N LEU A 297 -4.79 24.13 25.47
CA LEU A 297 -4.38 25.15 26.44
C LEU A 297 -3.66 26.31 25.74
N ARG A 298 -4.22 27.50 25.82
CA ARG A 298 -3.59 28.76 25.44
C ARG A 298 -2.35 29.02 26.30
N SER A 299 -1.17 28.94 25.68
CA SER A 299 -0.02 29.66 26.25
C SER A 299 -0.19 31.16 25.98
N LYS A 300 -0.03 31.96 27.02
CA LYS A 300 0.04 33.42 26.95
C LYS A 300 1.40 33.80 26.38
N ASP A 301 1.50 33.91 25.07
CA ASP A 301 2.50 34.77 24.40
C ASP A 301 2.03 34.96 22.95
N GLY A 302 1.85 36.26 22.60
CA GLY A 302 1.29 36.71 21.35
C GLY A 302 2.24 36.47 20.17
N GLY A 303 1.98 35.41 19.41
CA GLY A 303 2.61 35.16 18.12
C GLY A 303 1.59 34.59 17.17
N ALA A 304 1.41 35.18 16.01
CA ALA A 304 0.50 34.76 14.96
C ALA A 304 0.74 33.29 14.62
N SER A 305 -0.31 32.46 14.69
CA SER A 305 -0.30 31.06 14.33
C SER A 305 0.11 30.87 12.87
N LYS A 306 1.26 30.24 12.65
CA LYS A 306 1.69 29.77 11.33
C LYS A 306 0.78 28.63 10.85
N PRO A 307 0.51 28.51 9.53
CA PRO A 307 -0.32 27.45 8.98
C PRO A 307 0.30 26.05 9.17
N SER A 308 -0.56 25.05 9.24
CA SER A 308 -0.28 23.62 9.43
C SER A 308 0.91 23.11 8.59
N PRO A 309 1.77 22.23 9.15
CA PRO A 309 3.03 21.78 8.49
C PRO A 309 2.85 20.91 7.26
N ASN A 310 1.65 20.54 6.85
CA ASN A 310 1.41 19.55 5.78
C ASN A 310 1.78 20.03 4.36
N CYS A 311 1.97 21.32 4.11
CA CYS A 311 2.32 21.84 2.79
C CYS A 311 3.74 22.41 2.69
N ALA A 312 4.38 22.81 3.79
CA ALA A 312 5.66 23.54 3.77
C ALA A 312 6.91 22.68 3.49
N GLY A 313 6.80 21.36 3.42
CA GLY A 313 7.94 20.45 3.22
C GLY A 313 8.38 20.27 1.76
N TRP A 314 7.49 20.53 0.80
CA TRP A 314 7.76 20.31 -0.62
C TRP A 314 8.44 21.48 -1.31
N ASP A 315 8.21 22.72 -0.86
CA ASP A 315 8.87 23.93 -1.40
C ASP A 315 10.39 23.93 -1.18
N ARG A 316 10.90 23.14 -0.23
CA ARG A 316 12.35 23.00 0.01
C ARG A 316 13.02 21.92 -0.86
N LEU A 317 12.27 21.13 -1.63
CA LEU A 317 12.81 20.07 -2.48
C LEU A 317 13.07 20.51 -3.93
N GLY A 318 12.57 21.69 -4.32
CA GLY A 318 12.85 22.35 -5.58
C GLY A 318 14.09 23.25 -5.46
N GLY A 319 15.27 22.70 -5.63
CA GLY A 319 16.45 23.53 -5.90
C GLY A 319 16.30 24.19 -7.27
N ASN A 320 16.07 25.50 -7.27
CA ASN A 320 15.92 26.50 -8.30
C ASN A 320 14.46 26.89 -8.60
N GLY A 321 14.03 27.92 -7.93
CA GLY A 321 13.31 29.11 -8.35
C GLY A 321 12.11 29.02 -9.31
N ASP A 322 11.37 27.90 -9.41
CA ASP A 322 10.13 27.84 -10.19
C ASP A 322 8.94 27.67 -9.24
N THR A 323 8.29 28.79 -8.90
CA THR A 323 7.22 28.90 -7.91
C THR A 323 5.85 28.40 -8.40
N THR A 324 5.78 27.70 -9.55
CA THR A 324 4.52 27.25 -10.19
C THR A 324 4.36 25.72 -10.29
N SER A 325 5.32 24.92 -9.79
CA SER A 325 5.27 23.46 -9.88
C SER A 325 4.22 22.88 -8.94
N THR A 326 3.24 22.16 -9.49
CA THR A 326 2.24 21.42 -8.69
C THR A 326 2.84 20.19 -8.00
N ALA A 327 2.18 19.66 -6.96
CA ALA A 327 2.59 18.41 -6.32
C ALA A 327 2.64 17.24 -7.32
N LEU A 328 1.75 17.25 -8.32
CA LEU A 328 1.73 16.27 -9.40
C LEU A 328 2.98 16.38 -10.29
N ASP A 329 3.40 17.61 -10.66
CA ASP A 329 4.63 17.81 -11.46
C ASP A 329 5.87 17.31 -10.73
N VAL A 330 5.92 17.50 -9.41
CA VAL A 330 7.02 16.97 -8.57
C VAL A 330 7.03 15.45 -8.60
N VAL A 331 5.89 14.80 -8.35
CA VAL A 331 5.78 13.34 -8.42
C VAL A 331 6.18 12.81 -9.80
N GLN A 332 5.68 13.40 -10.89
CA GLN A 332 6.01 12.99 -12.24
C GLN A 332 7.51 13.13 -12.58
N ARG A 333 8.13 14.22 -12.12
CA ARG A 333 9.58 14.45 -12.27
C ARG A 333 10.40 13.39 -11.53
N GLU A 334 10.01 13.07 -10.28
CA GLU A 334 10.68 12.02 -9.50
C GLU A 334 10.52 10.64 -10.14
N LEU A 335 9.33 10.29 -10.64
CA LEU A 335 9.10 9.03 -11.35
C LEU A 335 9.96 8.89 -12.61
N LYS A 336 10.13 9.98 -13.38
CA LYS A 336 11.03 10.02 -14.55
C LYS A 336 12.49 9.89 -14.12
N TYR A 337 12.91 10.62 -13.08
CA TYR A 337 14.27 10.59 -12.56
C TYR A 337 14.68 9.20 -12.04
N LEU A 338 13.74 8.50 -11.37
CA LEU A 338 13.95 7.16 -10.84
C LEU A 338 13.81 6.05 -11.88
N GLY A 339 13.42 6.37 -13.13
CA GLY A 339 13.22 5.36 -14.18
C GLY A 339 11.92 4.58 -14.08
N LEU A 340 10.96 5.04 -13.29
CA LEU A 340 9.68 4.37 -13.02
C LEU A 340 8.56 4.75 -14.00
N TRP A 341 8.78 5.73 -14.89
CA TRP A 341 7.73 6.32 -15.73
C TRP A 341 6.94 5.31 -16.57
N LYS A 342 7.63 4.36 -17.19
CA LYS A 342 6.98 3.31 -18.00
C LYS A 342 6.15 2.35 -17.15
N PHE A 343 6.64 2.04 -15.95
CA PHE A 343 5.91 1.17 -15.02
C PHE A 343 4.71 1.90 -14.42
N ALA A 344 4.85 3.20 -14.13
CA ALA A 344 3.73 4.06 -13.73
C ALA A 344 2.59 4.00 -14.75
N GLY A 345 2.88 4.18 -16.04
CA GLY A 345 1.85 4.07 -17.09
C GLY A 345 1.19 2.70 -17.16
N ALA A 346 1.95 1.62 -16.97
CA ALA A 346 1.39 0.27 -16.89
C ALA A 346 0.45 0.09 -15.69
N VAL A 347 0.84 0.62 -14.54
CA VAL A 347 0.01 0.57 -13.33
C VAL A 347 -1.24 1.43 -13.50
N MET A 348 -1.16 2.64 -14.07
CA MET A 348 -2.33 3.48 -14.35
C MET A 348 -3.37 2.74 -15.20
N TYR A 349 -2.93 2.03 -16.25
CA TYR A 349 -3.81 1.18 -17.04
C TYR A 349 -4.52 0.13 -16.18
N VAL A 350 -3.79 -0.57 -15.31
CA VAL A 350 -4.38 -1.60 -14.43
C VAL A 350 -5.38 -0.99 -13.44
N LEU A 351 -5.05 0.16 -12.85
CA LEU A 351 -5.93 0.85 -11.91
C LEU A 351 -7.22 1.34 -12.61
N HIS A 352 -7.12 1.80 -13.84
CA HIS A 352 -8.27 2.23 -14.63
C HIS A 352 -9.16 1.05 -15.02
N GLU A 353 -8.60 0.02 -15.66
CA GLU A 353 -9.35 -1.13 -16.17
C GLU A 353 -9.98 -1.98 -15.05
N ALA A 354 -9.19 -2.28 -14.01
CA ALA A 354 -9.64 -3.18 -12.96
C ALA A 354 -10.44 -2.48 -11.84
N LEU A 355 -10.11 -1.21 -11.52
CA LEU A 355 -10.65 -0.51 -10.36
C LEU A 355 -11.33 0.82 -10.69
N GLY A 356 -11.34 1.23 -11.97
CA GLY A 356 -12.06 2.43 -12.44
C GLY A 356 -11.41 3.74 -11.97
N LEU A 357 -10.06 3.81 -11.87
CA LEU A 357 -9.37 5.06 -11.57
C LEU A 357 -9.72 6.11 -12.63
N PRO A 358 -10.27 7.28 -12.24
CA PRO A 358 -10.54 8.37 -13.18
C PRO A 358 -9.27 8.89 -13.84
N GLU A 359 -9.36 9.32 -15.11
CA GLU A 359 -8.18 9.82 -15.84
C GLU A 359 -7.55 11.05 -15.18
N GLU A 360 -8.38 11.92 -14.62
CA GLU A 360 -7.93 13.11 -13.88
C GLU A 360 -7.11 12.79 -12.62
N ASN A 361 -7.25 11.60 -12.07
CA ASN A 361 -6.49 11.14 -10.90
C ASN A 361 -5.18 10.45 -11.26
N MET A 362 -4.87 10.30 -12.56
CA MET A 362 -3.69 9.58 -12.99
C MET A 362 -2.41 10.39 -12.81
N ILE A 363 -1.38 9.73 -12.29
CA ILE A 363 -0.04 10.34 -12.10
C ILE A 363 0.86 10.20 -13.32
N ALA A 364 0.47 9.37 -14.30
CA ALA A 364 1.17 9.17 -15.56
C ALA A 364 0.15 8.75 -16.64
N PRO A 365 0.41 9.02 -17.93
CA PRO A 365 -0.42 8.51 -19.03
C PRO A 365 -0.46 6.98 -19.03
N MET A 366 -1.60 6.40 -19.37
CA MET A 366 -1.75 4.96 -19.49
C MET A 366 -0.85 4.36 -20.56
N ASP A 367 -0.21 3.24 -20.24
CA ASP A 367 0.51 2.39 -21.19
C ASP A 367 -0.24 1.06 -21.33
N GLU A 368 -1.15 1.01 -22.27
CA GLU A 368 -2.03 -0.15 -22.50
C GLU A 368 -1.23 -1.44 -22.74
N LYS A 369 -0.17 -1.39 -23.55
CA LYS A 369 0.61 -2.57 -23.89
C LYS A 369 1.30 -3.20 -22.68
N ARG A 370 1.92 -2.36 -21.81
CA ARG A 370 2.56 -2.81 -20.58
C ARG A 370 1.52 -3.13 -19.51
N GLY A 371 0.43 -2.39 -19.48
CA GLY A 371 -0.67 -2.60 -18.56
C GLY A 371 -1.38 -3.93 -18.76
N LYS A 372 -1.66 -4.35 -20.00
CA LYS A 372 -2.21 -5.67 -20.30
C LYS A 372 -1.31 -6.81 -19.82
N LEU A 373 0.01 -6.68 -20.04
CA LEU A 373 0.97 -7.65 -19.51
C LEU A 373 0.90 -7.71 -17.98
N LEU A 374 0.94 -6.54 -17.33
CA LEU A 374 0.92 -6.43 -15.88
C LEU A 374 -0.36 -7.02 -15.27
N LEU A 375 -1.51 -6.70 -15.84
CA LEU A 375 -2.82 -7.24 -15.41
C LEU A 375 -2.86 -8.77 -15.55
N ALA A 376 -2.37 -9.32 -16.66
CA ALA A 376 -2.29 -10.77 -16.85
C ALA A 376 -1.39 -11.45 -15.80
N GLU A 377 -0.24 -10.86 -15.46
CA GLU A 377 0.65 -11.37 -14.42
C GLU A 377 -0.01 -11.33 -13.03
N ILE A 378 -0.74 -10.27 -12.69
CA ILE A 378 -1.48 -10.12 -11.42
C ILE A 378 -2.56 -11.20 -11.28
N LEU A 379 -3.38 -11.38 -12.30
CA LEU A 379 -4.49 -12.32 -12.27
C LEU A 379 -4.02 -13.78 -12.19
N ASN A 380 -2.94 -14.11 -12.89
CA ASN A 380 -2.37 -15.46 -12.92
C ASN A 380 -1.53 -15.78 -11.67
N GLY A 381 -0.83 -14.79 -11.12
CA GLY A 381 0.12 -14.97 -10.03
C GLY A 381 -0.50 -14.98 -8.65
N GLY A 382 -1.61 -14.27 -8.47
CA GLY A 382 -2.18 -14.02 -7.15
C GLY A 382 -1.25 -13.20 -6.25
N ASN A 383 -1.56 -13.15 -4.97
CA ASN A 383 -0.78 -12.37 -4.00
C ASN A 383 0.67 -12.88 -3.92
N PHE A 384 1.64 -12.00 -4.20
CA PHE A 384 3.09 -12.30 -4.28
C PHE A 384 3.44 -13.44 -5.25
N GLY A 385 2.70 -13.61 -6.34
CA GLY A 385 3.00 -14.63 -7.35
C GLY A 385 2.90 -16.09 -6.87
N ARG A 386 2.36 -16.33 -5.68
CA ARG A 386 2.32 -17.67 -5.04
C ARG A 386 1.48 -18.70 -5.78
N HIS A 387 0.63 -18.25 -6.70
CA HIS A 387 -0.31 -19.10 -7.44
C HIS A 387 0.08 -19.34 -8.91
N PHE A 388 1.27 -18.91 -9.32
CA PHE A 388 1.76 -19.22 -10.68
C PHE A 388 1.90 -20.73 -10.89
N THR A 389 0.99 -21.32 -11.65
CA THR A 389 1.01 -22.75 -11.98
C THR A 389 2.23 -23.14 -12.80
N LYS A 390 2.71 -22.27 -13.70
CA LYS A 390 3.90 -22.48 -14.54
C LYS A 390 5.19 -22.70 -13.74
N TYR A 391 5.26 -22.18 -12.50
CA TYR A 391 6.47 -22.20 -11.67
C TYR A 391 6.33 -23.14 -10.46
N ARG A 392 5.16 -23.72 -10.20
CA ARG A 392 4.86 -24.52 -9.00
C ARG A 392 5.72 -25.78 -8.88
N HIS A 393 6.03 -26.43 -10.01
CA HIS A 393 6.91 -27.62 -10.04
C HIS A 393 8.38 -27.30 -9.74
N PHE A 394 8.77 -26.05 -9.69
CA PHE A 394 10.16 -25.63 -9.53
C PHE A 394 10.47 -25.09 -8.13
N THR A 395 9.46 -24.81 -7.29
CA THR A 395 9.66 -24.35 -5.92
C THR A 395 10.21 -25.43 -4.98
N GLN A 396 10.04 -26.71 -5.32
CA GLN A 396 10.53 -27.86 -4.55
C GLN A 396 11.96 -28.28 -4.90
N GLN A 397 12.61 -27.66 -5.87
CA GLN A 397 13.93 -28.06 -6.38
C GLN A 397 14.98 -26.98 -6.12
N GLY A 398 16.17 -27.39 -5.66
CA GLY A 398 17.30 -26.63 -5.15
C GLY A 398 17.56 -25.17 -5.65
N MET A 399 18.36 -24.42 -4.91
CA MET A 399 18.60 -22.97 -5.10
C MET A 399 19.00 -22.56 -6.53
N ALA A 400 19.84 -23.34 -7.21
CA ALA A 400 20.28 -23.05 -8.57
C ALA A 400 19.11 -22.98 -9.57
N LYS A 401 18.15 -23.91 -9.46
CA LYS A 401 17.00 -23.97 -10.36
C LYS A 401 16.02 -22.81 -10.13
N LYS A 402 15.81 -22.39 -8.87
CA LYS A 402 15.06 -21.17 -8.54
C LYS A 402 15.70 -19.93 -9.18
N TYR A 403 17.02 -19.89 -9.21
CA TYR A 403 17.79 -18.81 -9.82
C TYR A 403 17.56 -18.71 -11.33
N PHE A 404 17.71 -19.83 -12.04
CA PHE A 404 17.47 -19.90 -13.49
C PHE A 404 16.05 -19.53 -13.87
N LEU A 405 15.06 -19.91 -13.06
CA LEU A 405 13.65 -19.57 -13.32
C LEU A 405 13.34 -18.10 -13.16
N LYS A 406 13.91 -17.45 -12.14
CA LYS A 406 13.76 -16.01 -11.98
C LYS A 406 14.39 -15.27 -13.15
N ILE A 407 15.59 -15.63 -13.59
CA ILE A 407 16.23 -15.05 -14.75
C ILE A 407 15.37 -15.29 -16.01
N TRP A 408 14.94 -16.53 -16.25
CA TRP A 408 14.10 -16.85 -17.40
C TRP A 408 12.78 -16.07 -17.40
N ARG A 409 12.11 -15.96 -16.25
CA ARG A 409 10.91 -15.13 -16.10
C ARG A 409 11.19 -13.68 -16.44
N ASN A 410 12.26 -13.10 -15.90
CA ASN A 410 12.60 -11.69 -16.10
C ASN A 410 13.04 -11.39 -17.55
N MET A 411 13.59 -12.37 -18.26
CA MET A 411 13.90 -12.22 -19.69
C MET A 411 12.67 -11.97 -20.56
N HIS A 412 11.47 -12.45 -20.14
CA HIS A 412 10.22 -12.13 -20.83
C HIS A 412 9.85 -10.64 -20.70
N PHE A 413 10.34 -9.96 -19.66
CA PHE A 413 10.09 -8.54 -19.42
C PHE A 413 11.10 -7.60 -20.10
N VAL A 414 12.19 -8.12 -20.70
CA VAL A 414 13.22 -7.29 -21.34
C VAL A 414 12.62 -6.39 -22.42
N ARG A 415 11.66 -6.89 -23.21
CA ARG A 415 11.00 -6.09 -24.26
C ARG A 415 10.20 -4.91 -23.70
N TYR A 416 9.75 -4.98 -22.45
CA TYR A 416 8.88 -4.00 -21.81
C TYR A 416 9.66 -3.09 -20.86
N PHE A 417 10.59 -3.66 -20.10
CA PHE A 417 11.36 -2.98 -19.05
C PHE A 417 12.85 -3.36 -19.14
N PRO A 418 13.55 -3.00 -20.23
CA PRO A 418 14.90 -3.52 -20.50
C PRO A 418 15.92 -3.17 -19.42
N ALA A 419 15.87 -1.94 -18.88
CA ALA A 419 16.85 -1.48 -17.90
C ALA A 419 16.85 -2.32 -16.61
N GLU A 420 15.69 -2.65 -16.09
CA GLU A 420 15.56 -3.44 -14.86
C GLU A 420 15.76 -4.94 -15.11
N ALA A 421 15.14 -5.46 -16.18
CA ALA A 421 15.21 -6.88 -16.51
C ALA A 421 16.63 -7.34 -16.86
N LEU A 422 17.43 -6.51 -17.55
CA LEU A 422 18.83 -6.83 -17.86
C LEU A 422 19.77 -6.62 -16.67
N SER A 423 19.43 -5.73 -15.75
CA SER A 423 20.21 -5.50 -14.53
C SER A 423 20.00 -6.55 -13.46
N GLU A 424 18.86 -7.25 -13.48
CA GLU A 424 18.50 -8.23 -12.46
C GLU A 424 19.50 -9.39 -12.33
N PRO A 425 19.95 -10.07 -13.40
CA PRO A 425 20.97 -11.11 -13.28
C PRO A 425 22.28 -10.61 -12.68
N ILE A 426 22.69 -9.38 -13.02
CA ILE A 426 23.91 -8.74 -12.49
C ILE A 426 23.76 -8.47 -11.00
N PHE A 427 22.66 -7.81 -10.61
CA PHE A 427 22.36 -7.52 -9.21
C PHE A 427 22.30 -8.81 -8.38
N ARG A 428 21.61 -9.83 -8.88
CA ARG A 428 21.43 -11.12 -8.20
C ARG A 428 22.77 -11.83 -7.99
N THR A 429 23.63 -11.83 -9.00
CA THR A 429 24.99 -12.40 -8.88
C THR A 429 25.80 -11.66 -7.83
N TRP A 430 25.82 -10.32 -7.89
CA TRP A 430 26.47 -9.49 -6.87
C TRP A 430 25.89 -9.76 -5.47
N HIS A 431 24.58 -9.81 -5.32
CA HIS A 431 23.90 -10.04 -4.04
C HIS A 431 24.20 -11.44 -3.48
N PHE A 432 24.35 -12.45 -4.34
CA PHE A 432 24.77 -13.79 -3.92
C PHE A 432 26.17 -13.74 -3.24
N PHE A 433 27.17 -13.10 -3.86
CA PHE A 433 28.50 -12.94 -3.25
C PHE A 433 28.48 -12.04 -2.01
N TRP A 434 27.65 -11.01 -2.03
CA TRP A 434 27.44 -10.17 -0.85
C TRP A 434 26.90 -10.99 0.33
N ARG A 435 25.92 -11.85 0.13
CA ARG A 435 25.38 -12.76 1.17
C ARG A 435 26.42 -13.74 1.69
N LEU A 436 27.25 -14.31 0.82
CA LEU A 436 28.33 -15.20 1.26
C LEU A 436 29.33 -14.47 2.18
N LYS A 437 29.63 -13.20 1.91
CA LYS A 437 30.53 -12.39 2.74
C LYS A 437 29.91 -11.98 4.08
N HIS A 438 28.59 -11.85 4.17
CA HIS A 438 27.88 -11.36 5.35
C HIS A 438 27.06 -12.45 6.07
N ARG A 439 27.18 -13.71 5.66
CA ARG A 439 26.70 -14.84 6.47
C ARG A 439 27.50 -14.88 7.77
N ARG A 440 26.78 -14.90 8.87
CA ARG A 440 27.34 -15.21 10.20
C ARG A 440 27.43 -16.69 10.39
#